data_6075c8cc6fcb8229ec9b67a65391abee
#
_entry.id   6075c8cc6fcb8229ec9b67a65391abee
#
_cell.length_a   1.000
_cell.length_b   1.000
_cell.length_c   1.000
_cell.angle_alpha   90.00
_cell.angle_beta   90.00
_cell.angle_gamma   90.00
#
_symmetry.space_group_name_H-M   'P 1'
#
loop_
_entity.id
_entity.type
_entity.pdbx_description
1 polymer ?
#
loop_
_entity_poly.entity_id
_entity_poly.type
_entity_poly.pdbx_seq_one_letter_code
_entity_poly.pdbx_strand_id
1 'polypeptide(L)'
;MAKIRHIAYRAEDVDAMAKFFVEAMGMTMIQKRKNNAIDLSDGSINITVLPLDAGRQGNPGRAGIDHIGFSAADDQEQFRRLEAAGAKKAGTLNLGTAYYEDKFVGPEDIIIDVGHWQGAAPIDK
;
A
#
# COMPACT_ATOMS: atom_id res chain seq x y z
N MET A 1 -6.33 -13.19 -11.50
CA MET A 1 -5.00 -13.15 -10.87
C MET A 1 -4.76 -11.77 -10.26
N ALA A 2 -4.19 -11.74 -9.08
CA ALA A 2 -3.92 -10.48 -8.40
C ALA A 2 -2.66 -9.80 -8.98
N LYS A 3 -2.65 -8.48 -8.94
CA LYS A 3 -1.49 -7.67 -9.36
C LYS A 3 -1.12 -6.72 -8.24
N ILE A 4 0.16 -6.44 -8.10
CA ILE A 4 0.61 -5.45 -7.14
C ILE A 4 0.01 -4.09 -7.51
N ARG A 5 -0.62 -3.46 -6.55
CA ARG A 5 -1.25 -2.15 -6.68
C ARG A 5 -0.40 -1.06 -6.03
N HIS A 6 0.10 -1.32 -4.84
CA HIS A 6 1.01 -0.40 -4.17
C HIS A 6 1.91 -1.12 -3.17
N ILE A 7 2.98 -0.43 -2.81
CA ILE A 7 3.88 -0.81 -1.72
C ILE A 7 3.90 0.34 -0.73
N ALA A 8 3.64 0.06 0.54
CA ALA A 8 3.77 1.05 1.60
C ALA A 8 5.10 0.86 2.31
N TYR A 9 5.89 1.91 2.35
CA TYR A 9 7.23 1.91 2.93
C TYR A 9 7.33 2.98 4.02
N ARG A 10 7.74 2.58 5.22
CA ARG A 10 7.98 3.54 6.31
C ARG A 10 9.38 4.09 6.21
N ALA A 11 9.49 5.41 6.33
CA ALA A 11 10.76 6.12 6.27
C ALA A 11 10.92 7.06 7.46
N GLU A 12 12.14 7.23 7.92
CA GLU A 12 12.45 8.22 8.95
C GLU A 12 12.21 9.63 8.46
N ASP A 13 12.60 9.89 7.22
CA ASP A 13 12.39 11.18 6.55
C ASP A 13 11.56 10.94 5.28
N VAL A 14 10.26 11.16 5.42
CA VAL A 14 9.31 10.91 4.33
C VAL A 14 9.61 11.82 3.13
N ASP A 15 9.88 13.09 3.38
CA ASP A 15 10.13 14.06 2.29
C ASP A 15 11.41 13.72 1.53
N ALA A 16 12.47 13.35 2.23
CA ALA A 16 13.73 12.96 1.58
C ALA A 16 13.56 11.68 0.77
N MET A 17 12.84 10.70 1.29
CA MET A 17 12.59 9.45 0.57
C MET A 17 11.76 9.69 -0.69
N ALA A 18 10.69 10.48 -0.58
CA ALA A 18 9.85 10.82 -1.72
C ALA A 18 10.65 11.60 -2.78
N LYS A 19 11.42 12.58 -2.36
CA LYS A 19 12.27 13.35 -3.26
C LYS A 19 13.26 12.47 -4.03
N PHE A 20 13.86 11.51 -3.34
CA PHE A 20 14.76 10.55 -3.98
C PHE A 20 14.07 9.79 -5.11
N PHE A 21 12.89 9.24 -4.84
CA PHE A 21 12.15 8.50 -5.87
C PHE A 21 11.72 9.38 -7.04
N VAL A 22 11.32 10.61 -6.77
CA VAL A 22 10.96 11.56 -7.85
C VAL A 22 12.18 11.92 -8.70
N GLU A 23 13.27 12.28 -8.08
CA GLU A 23 14.46 12.76 -8.80
C GLU A 23 15.23 11.63 -9.47
N ALA A 24 15.45 10.53 -8.77
CA ALA A 24 16.27 9.44 -9.28
C ALA A 24 15.51 8.48 -10.18
N MET A 25 14.24 8.19 -9.86
CA MET A 25 13.46 7.18 -10.57
C MET A 25 12.38 7.78 -11.46
N GLY A 26 12.21 9.09 -11.44
CA GLY A 26 11.19 9.75 -12.27
C GLY A 26 9.77 9.52 -11.85
N MET A 27 9.53 9.14 -10.59
CA MET A 27 8.17 8.93 -10.11
C MET A 27 7.42 10.25 -10.01
N THR A 28 6.11 10.18 -10.18
CA THR A 28 5.23 11.33 -10.06
C THR A 28 4.66 11.40 -8.66
N MET A 29 4.76 12.56 -8.01
CA MET A 29 4.10 12.78 -6.73
C MET A 29 2.60 12.99 -6.99
N ILE A 30 1.77 12.17 -6.34
CA ILE A 30 0.32 12.24 -6.47
C ILE A 30 -0.26 13.20 -5.42
N GLN A 31 0.08 12.97 -4.16
CA GLN A 31 -0.44 13.76 -3.06
C GLN A 31 0.41 13.60 -1.80
N LYS A 32 0.26 14.56 -0.90
CA LYS A 32 0.73 14.45 0.47
C LYS A 32 -0.52 14.43 1.36
N ARG A 33 -0.61 13.41 2.21
CA ARG A 33 -1.75 13.21 3.10
C ARG A 33 -1.59 14.02 4.39
N LYS A 34 -2.68 14.14 5.14
CA LYS A 34 -2.68 14.88 6.42
C LYS A 34 -1.72 14.29 7.45
N ASN A 35 -1.48 12.98 7.41
CA ASN A 35 -0.54 12.31 8.31
C ASN A 35 0.91 12.37 7.83
N ASN A 36 1.19 13.22 6.84
CA ASN A 36 2.49 13.39 6.18
C ASN A 36 2.91 12.24 5.28
N ALA A 37 2.09 11.24 5.07
CA ALA A 37 2.36 10.22 4.06
C ALA A 37 2.35 10.85 2.66
N ILE A 38 3.20 10.35 1.77
CA ILE A 38 3.28 10.82 0.39
C ILE A 38 3.02 9.64 -0.55
N ASP A 39 2.10 9.84 -1.47
CA ASP A 39 1.81 8.86 -2.52
C ASP A 39 2.54 9.24 -3.80
N LEU A 40 3.28 8.29 -4.33
CA LEU A 40 4.03 8.41 -5.59
C LEU A 40 3.52 7.35 -6.57
N SER A 41 3.68 7.61 -7.86
CA SER A 41 3.28 6.66 -8.91
C SER A 41 4.34 6.57 -10.00
N ASP A 42 4.53 5.37 -10.53
CA ASP A 42 5.31 5.14 -11.74
C ASP A 42 4.40 4.95 -12.98
N GLY A 43 3.09 5.11 -12.82
CA GLY A 43 2.10 4.89 -13.87
C GLY A 43 1.50 3.49 -13.86
N SER A 44 2.06 2.57 -13.10
CA SER A 44 1.57 1.18 -12.98
C SER A 44 1.20 0.84 -11.55
N ILE A 45 2.09 1.11 -10.60
CA ILE A 45 1.84 0.93 -9.18
C ILE A 45 2.18 2.21 -8.43
N ASN A 46 1.73 2.27 -7.19
CA ASN A 46 2.07 3.37 -6.31
C ASN A 46 3.05 2.93 -5.23
N ILE A 47 3.88 3.87 -4.78
CA ILE A 47 4.60 3.74 -3.52
C ILE A 47 3.99 4.76 -2.57
N THR A 48 3.56 4.30 -1.39
CA THR A 48 3.15 5.19 -0.31
C THR A 48 4.30 5.26 0.69
N VAL A 49 4.89 6.43 0.83
CA VAL A 49 5.94 6.64 1.83
C VAL A 49 5.26 7.11 3.11
N LEU A 50 5.42 6.33 4.17
CA LEU A 50 4.77 6.56 5.47
C LEU A 50 5.76 7.08 6.50
N PRO A 51 5.33 7.95 7.44
CA PRO A 51 6.15 8.21 8.62
C PRO A 51 6.22 6.96 9.51
N LEU A 52 7.20 6.91 10.42
CA LEU A 52 7.43 5.73 11.24
C LEU A 52 6.28 5.38 12.16
N ASP A 53 5.47 6.35 12.56
CA ASP A 53 4.34 6.13 13.45
C ASP A 53 3.03 5.75 12.71
N ALA A 54 3.07 5.69 11.39
CA ALA A 54 1.95 5.23 10.57
C ALA A 54 2.14 3.75 10.22
N GLY A 55 1.07 3.10 9.70
CA GLY A 55 1.14 1.70 9.33
C GLY A 55 1.30 0.82 10.56
N ARG A 56 0.22 0.50 11.23
CA ARG A 56 0.27 -0.19 12.52
C ARG A 56 0.37 -1.70 12.43
N GLN A 57 0.12 -2.25 11.26
CA GLN A 57 0.35 -3.67 11.01
C GLN A 57 1.85 -3.86 10.76
N GLY A 58 2.35 -5.02 10.98
CA GLY A 58 3.76 -5.31 10.77
C GLY A 58 4.66 -4.75 11.87
N ASN A 59 5.58 -3.86 11.53
CA ASN A 59 6.61 -3.36 12.45
C ASN A 59 6.48 -1.84 12.68
N PRO A 60 5.51 -1.39 13.49
CA PRO A 60 5.37 0.04 13.73
C PRO A 60 6.63 0.63 14.36
N GLY A 61 6.98 1.85 13.95
CA GLY A 61 8.16 2.56 14.46
C GLY A 61 9.47 2.18 13.77
N ARG A 62 9.45 1.26 12.81
CA ARG A 62 10.66 0.84 12.10
C ARG A 62 10.57 1.17 10.62
N ALA A 63 11.67 1.63 10.04
CA ALA A 63 11.78 1.83 8.60
C ALA A 63 11.67 0.50 7.85
N GLY A 64 11.21 0.54 6.63
CA GLY A 64 11.06 -0.62 5.76
C GLY A 64 9.64 -0.82 5.28
N ILE A 65 9.41 -1.90 4.57
CA ILE A 65 8.09 -2.22 4.00
C ILE A 65 7.09 -2.47 5.12
N ASP A 66 5.96 -1.76 5.07
CA ASP A 66 4.84 -1.96 5.98
C ASP A 66 3.88 -3.01 5.43
N HIS A 67 3.47 -2.85 4.18
CA HIS A 67 2.57 -3.80 3.52
C HIS A 67 2.67 -3.70 2.01
N ILE A 68 2.13 -4.73 1.35
CA ILE A 68 2.02 -4.77 -0.11
C ILE A 68 0.54 -4.91 -0.45
N GLY A 69 0.05 -4.02 -1.30
CA GLY A 69 -1.34 -4.02 -1.73
C GLY A 69 -1.51 -4.61 -3.11
N PHE A 70 -2.58 -5.36 -3.27
CA PHE A 70 -2.92 -6.02 -4.52
C PHE A 70 -4.32 -5.61 -4.95
N SER A 71 -4.55 -5.64 -6.26
CA SER A 71 -5.89 -5.62 -6.83
C SER A 71 -6.18 -6.98 -7.45
N ALA A 72 -7.43 -7.42 -7.35
CA ALA A 72 -7.86 -8.69 -7.89
C ALA A 72 -9.11 -8.47 -8.75
N ALA A 73 -9.30 -9.35 -9.73
CA ALA A 73 -10.51 -9.29 -10.57
C ALA A 73 -11.76 -9.67 -9.75
N ASP A 74 -11.61 -10.58 -8.80
CA ASP A 74 -12.67 -11.05 -7.91
C ASP A 74 -12.13 -11.10 -6.49
N ASP A 75 -12.53 -10.15 -5.66
CA ASP A 75 -12.04 -10.04 -4.29
C ASP A 75 -12.40 -11.26 -3.45
N GLN A 76 -13.63 -11.76 -3.58
CA GLN A 76 -14.09 -12.89 -2.78
C GLN A 76 -13.29 -14.16 -3.09
N GLU A 77 -13.00 -14.38 -4.35
CA GLU A 77 -12.13 -15.48 -4.76
C GLU A 77 -10.72 -15.30 -4.23
N GLN A 78 -10.20 -14.07 -4.27
CA GLN A 78 -8.87 -13.80 -3.75
C GLN A 78 -8.80 -14.00 -2.24
N PHE A 79 -9.84 -13.64 -1.51
CA PHE A 79 -9.92 -13.87 -0.08
C PHE A 79 -9.88 -15.38 0.23
N ARG A 80 -10.64 -16.19 -0.53
CA ARG A 80 -10.62 -17.65 -0.37
C ARG A 80 -9.23 -18.22 -0.63
N ARG A 81 -8.53 -17.72 -1.63
CA ARG A 81 -7.15 -18.17 -1.94
C ARG A 81 -6.19 -17.81 -0.83
N LEU A 82 -6.30 -16.62 -0.28
CA LEU A 82 -5.46 -16.18 0.84
C LEU A 82 -5.69 -17.06 2.06
N GLU A 83 -6.94 -17.31 2.42
CA GLU A 83 -7.27 -18.15 3.57
C GLU A 83 -6.82 -19.60 3.35
N ALA A 84 -7.01 -20.13 2.15
CA ALA A 84 -6.56 -21.48 1.80
C ALA A 84 -5.05 -21.61 1.90
N ALA A 85 -4.32 -20.54 1.64
CA ALA A 85 -2.86 -20.52 1.77
C ALA A 85 -2.38 -20.22 3.19
N GLY A 86 -3.30 -20.09 4.15
CA GLY A 86 -2.97 -19.91 5.56
C GLY A 86 -2.98 -18.47 6.05
N ALA A 87 -3.34 -17.51 5.21
CA ALA A 87 -3.45 -16.12 5.66
C ALA A 87 -4.67 -15.92 6.53
N LYS A 88 -4.58 -14.97 7.46
CA LYS A 88 -5.68 -14.61 8.36
C LYS A 88 -6.14 -13.20 8.07
N LYS A 89 -7.45 -13.01 7.98
CA LYS A 89 -8.01 -11.68 7.80
C LYS A 89 -7.76 -10.83 9.04
N ALA A 90 -7.19 -9.62 8.82
CA ALA A 90 -6.82 -8.72 9.90
C ALA A 90 -7.74 -7.50 10.02
N GLY A 91 -8.58 -7.24 9.01
CA GLY A 91 -9.54 -6.14 9.07
C GLY A 91 -9.79 -5.50 7.72
N THR A 92 -10.62 -4.48 7.73
CA THR A 92 -10.99 -3.71 6.54
C THR A 92 -10.71 -2.25 6.80
N LEU A 93 -10.08 -1.59 5.84
CA LEU A 93 -9.85 -0.16 5.85
C LEU A 93 -10.65 0.47 4.71
N ASN A 94 -11.46 1.47 5.03
CA ASN A 94 -12.21 2.22 4.03
C ASN A 94 -11.77 3.68 4.09
N LEU A 95 -11.19 4.16 3.01
CA LEU A 95 -10.69 5.53 2.89
C LEU A 95 -11.64 6.40 2.04
N GLY A 96 -12.92 6.15 2.15
CA GLY A 96 -13.95 6.92 1.47
C GLY A 96 -13.91 6.72 -0.04
N THR A 97 -13.82 7.83 -0.79
CA THR A 97 -13.83 7.77 -2.25
C THR A 97 -12.48 7.39 -2.86
N ALA A 98 -11.41 7.36 -2.07
CA ALA A 98 -10.08 7.06 -2.59
C ALA A 98 -9.92 5.57 -2.89
N TYR A 99 -10.14 4.74 -1.91
CA TYR A 99 -10.07 3.28 -2.04
C TYR A 99 -10.49 2.61 -0.75
N TYR A 100 -10.73 1.31 -0.83
CA TYR A 100 -10.87 0.46 0.35
C TYR A 100 -9.97 -0.75 0.20
N GLU A 101 -9.68 -1.37 1.32
CA GLU A 101 -8.81 -2.55 1.33
C GLU A 101 -9.14 -3.48 2.49
N ASP A 102 -9.06 -4.77 2.21
CA ASP A 102 -9.14 -5.82 3.22
C ASP A 102 -7.73 -6.31 3.50
N LYS A 103 -7.35 -6.36 4.77
CA LYS A 103 -6.00 -6.71 5.18
C LYS A 103 -5.93 -8.14 5.65
N PHE A 104 -4.83 -8.80 5.29
CA PHE A 104 -4.53 -10.18 5.65
C PHE A 104 -3.11 -10.29 6.18
N VAL A 105 -2.90 -11.23 7.09
CA VAL A 105 -1.58 -11.56 7.61
C VAL A 105 -1.14 -12.89 7.01
N GLY A 106 -0.04 -12.88 6.30
CA GLY A 106 0.56 -14.05 5.69
C GLY A 106 1.76 -14.57 6.44
N PRO A 107 2.60 -15.38 5.77
CA PRO A 107 3.82 -15.92 6.37
C PRO A 107 4.72 -14.82 6.93
N GLU A 108 5.37 -15.11 8.05
CA GLU A 108 6.29 -14.19 8.73
C GLU A 108 5.66 -12.82 9.04
N ASP A 109 4.33 -12.83 9.27
CA ASP A 109 3.53 -11.64 9.58
C ASP A 109 3.53 -10.58 8.47
N ILE A 110 3.77 -10.98 7.22
CA ILE A 110 3.64 -10.03 6.12
C ILE A 110 2.20 -9.54 6.01
N ILE A 111 2.03 -8.25 5.90
CA ILE A 111 0.72 -7.65 5.70
C ILE A 111 0.46 -7.51 4.22
N ILE A 112 -0.64 -8.11 3.78
CA ILE A 112 -1.11 -8.02 2.40
C ILE A 112 -2.47 -7.34 2.46
N ASP A 113 -2.72 -6.36 1.60
CA ASP A 113 -4.08 -5.90 1.41
C ASP A 113 -4.58 -6.20 0.01
N VAL A 114 -5.88 -6.39 -0.09
CA VAL A 114 -6.60 -6.55 -1.35
C VAL A 114 -7.63 -5.45 -1.41
N GLY A 115 -7.56 -4.65 -2.45
CA GLY A 115 -8.45 -3.51 -2.55
C GLY A 115 -8.50 -2.93 -3.95
N HIS A 116 -9.24 -1.85 -4.06
CA HIS A 116 -9.43 -1.17 -5.33
C HIS A 116 -9.19 0.32 -5.18
N TRP A 117 -8.68 0.92 -6.25
CA TRP A 117 -8.62 2.35 -6.34
C TRP A 117 -10.02 2.91 -6.65
N GLN A 118 -10.37 3.99 -5.95
CA GLN A 118 -11.56 4.77 -6.25
C GLN A 118 -11.12 6.23 -6.25
N GLY A 119 -10.96 6.80 -7.41
CA GLY A 119 -10.47 8.17 -7.54
C GLY A 119 -8.97 8.23 -7.68
N ALA A 120 -8.23 8.42 -6.61
CA ALA A 120 -6.77 8.63 -6.65
C ALA A 120 -5.98 7.36 -7.01
N ALA A 121 -6.36 6.73 -8.08
CA ALA A 121 -5.66 5.55 -8.63
C ALA A 121 -4.27 5.94 -9.12
N PRO A 122 -3.41 4.96 -9.43
CA PRO A 122 -2.17 5.23 -10.15
C PRO A 122 -2.44 6.08 -11.38
N ILE A 123 -1.55 7.02 -11.63
CA ILE A 123 -1.73 7.91 -12.78
C ILE A 123 -1.57 7.12 -14.06
N ASP A 124 -2.61 7.10 -14.86
CA ASP A 124 -2.56 6.51 -16.20
C ASP A 124 -1.73 7.43 -17.10
N LYS A 125 -0.80 6.85 -17.75
CA LYS A 125 0.08 7.56 -18.67
C LYS A 125 -0.20 7.19 -20.09
#